data_e69451f3805163528609175a788d516b
#
_entry.id   e69451f3805163528609175a788d516b
#
_cell.length_a   1.000
_cell.length_b   1.000
_cell.length_c   1.000
_cell.angle_alpha   90.00
_cell.angle_beta   90.00
_cell.angle_gamma   90.00
#
_symmetry.space_group_name_H-M   'P 1'
#
loop_
_entity.id
_entity.type
_entity.pdbx_description
1 polymer ?
#
loop_
_entity_poly.entity_id
_entity_poly.type
_entity_poly.pdbx_seq_one_letter_code
_entity_poly.pdbx_strand_id
1 'polypeptide(L)'
;AYLFVGPDGVGKELAARALAGRLLCGEPTGDPAADACGRCAACRLLAADGHPDFHLIHRGLHRLHRERTVRQSKGLYLVVDVIRHFVIEPAALKPAQGPRRVFVIRDAERMNDEAQNALLKTLEEPPGTAVLILLTTAASRLLPTIRSRCQEVPFGLLPTEFVASELTTRLHLKSEAAQTLARLSDGRLGVALRWHQRGLLSALDAVGATLDHVTAGDPEGFARALVDAATALAVPEADAETDPEEAGVKAGARKVATDELRDALKIVLVVLAGLFRDALVLRAEAHVTPYVPPLRARAERWAAERSADELDSDIRSVTHAEQLLDRNVAPQLAGEWLAVALRGEAPVP
;
A
#
# COMPACT_ATOMS: atom_id res chain seq x y z
N ALA A 1 14.73 -17.25 11.06
CA ALA A 1 13.76 -16.52 10.23
C ALA A 1 13.16 -15.36 11.03
N TYR A 2 12.75 -14.30 10.33
CA TYR A 2 12.13 -13.11 10.92
C TYR A 2 10.75 -12.91 10.32
N LEU A 3 9.80 -12.38 11.12
CA LEU A 3 8.47 -11.97 10.70
C LEU A 3 8.27 -10.50 11.06
N PHE A 4 8.29 -9.61 10.04
CA PHE A 4 8.06 -8.18 10.23
C PHE A 4 6.57 -7.91 10.10
N VAL A 5 5.95 -7.49 11.19
CA VAL A 5 4.50 -7.30 11.33
C VAL A 5 4.15 -5.83 11.50
N GLY A 6 3.22 -5.33 10.72
CA GLY A 6 2.73 -3.94 10.88
C GLY A 6 2.02 -3.43 9.64
N PRO A 7 1.40 -2.24 9.71
CA PRO A 7 0.65 -1.65 8.60
C PRO A 7 1.46 -1.52 7.32
N ASP A 8 0.78 -1.42 6.16
CA ASP A 8 1.47 -1.13 4.91
C ASP A 8 2.10 0.27 4.94
N GLY A 9 3.26 0.42 4.29
CA GLY A 9 3.93 1.71 4.13
C GLY A 9 4.70 2.23 5.34
N VAL A 10 4.80 1.49 6.47
CA VAL A 10 5.59 1.89 7.67
C VAL A 10 7.09 1.62 7.54
N GLY A 11 7.56 1.05 6.41
CA GLY A 11 8.99 0.82 6.17
C GLY A 11 9.49 -0.60 6.41
N LYS A 12 8.62 -1.62 6.57
CA LYS A 12 9.02 -3.03 6.75
C LYS A 12 10.00 -3.52 5.69
N GLU A 13 9.73 -3.25 4.41
CA GLU A 13 10.62 -3.67 3.33
C GLU A 13 11.93 -2.90 3.33
N LEU A 14 11.90 -1.60 3.63
CA LEU A 14 13.12 -0.81 3.75
C LEU A 14 14.04 -1.36 4.86
N ALA A 15 13.46 -1.71 6.01
CA ALA A 15 14.19 -2.35 7.11
C ALA A 15 14.73 -3.74 6.71
N ALA A 16 13.93 -4.54 5.99
CA ALA A 16 14.38 -5.84 5.48
C ALA A 16 15.55 -5.70 4.50
N ARG A 17 15.50 -4.71 3.61
CA ARG A 17 16.60 -4.39 2.67
C ARG A 17 17.84 -3.87 3.40
N ALA A 18 17.69 -3.05 4.43
CA ALA A 18 18.80 -2.58 5.27
C ALA A 18 19.48 -3.76 6.00
N LEU A 19 18.70 -4.65 6.60
CA LEU A 19 19.21 -5.88 7.21
C LEU A 19 19.91 -6.78 6.17
N ALA A 20 19.31 -6.97 4.99
CA ALA A 20 19.95 -7.70 3.91
C ALA A 20 21.27 -7.06 3.48
N GLY A 21 21.31 -5.74 3.36
CA GLY A 21 22.52 -4.98 3.07
C GLY A 21 23.64 -5.24 4.09
N ARG A 22 23.28 -5.26 5.37
CA ARG A 22 24.26 -5.58 6.45
C ARG A 22 24.76 -7.01 6.39
N LEU A 23 23.88 -7.96 6.08
CA LEU A 23 24.19 -9.39 5.98
C LEU A 23 25.03 -9.75 4.76
N LEU A 24 24.89 -9.01 3.66
CA LEU A 24 25.56 -9.25 2.39
C LEU A 24 26.79 -8.36 2.18
N CYS A 25 27.00 -7.35 3.03
CA CYS A 25 28.10 -6.42 2.90
C CYS A 25 29.45 -7.13 2.94
N GLY A 26 30.27 -6.90 1.88
CA GLY A 26 31.63 -7.45 1.80
C GLY A 26 32.66 -6.77 2.70
N GLU A 27 32.35 -5.55 3.19
CA GLU A 27 33.20 -4.75 4.06
C GLU A 27 32.43 -4.31 5.31
N PRO A 28 31.93 -5.26 6.15
CA PRO A 28 31.18 -4.89 7.33
C PRO A 28 32.09 -4.19 8.33
N THR A 29 31.62 -3.09 8.91
CA THR A 29 32.28 -2.48 10.06
C THR A 29 32.25 -3.45 11.23
N GLY A 30 33.24 -3.38 12.13
CA GLY A 30 33.26 -4.24 13.32
C GLY A 30 32.14 -4.00 14.33
N ASP A 31 31.38 -2.91 14.18
CA ASP A 31 30.23 -2.57 15.00
C ASP A 31 28.98 -3.32 14.52
N PRO A 32 28.37 -4.20 15.36
CA PRO A 32 27.12 -4.90 15.01
C PRO A 32 25.94 -3.97 14.75
N ALA A 33 25.94 -2.76 15.30
CA ALA A 33 24.87 -1.77 15.14
C ALA A 33 25.04 -0.90 13.89
N ALA A 34 26.21 -0.98 13.20
CA ALA A 34 26.45 -0.17 12.02
C ALA A 34 25.72 -0.72 10.79
N ASP A 35 25.32 0.20 9.92
CA ASP A 35 24.74 -0.11 8.62
C ASP A 35 25.76 -0.77 7.67
N ALA A 36 25.26 -1.23 6.51
CA ALA A 36 26.11 -1.66 5.41
C ALA A 36 27.00 -0.50 4.93
N CYS A 37 28.21 -0.78 4.44
CA CYS A 37 29.17 0.26 4.06
C CYS A 37 28.70 1.12 2.86
N GLY A 38 27.69 0.69 2.10
CA GLY A 38 27.11 1.41 0.94
C GLY A 38 28.00 1.48 -0.31
N ARG A 39 29.31 1.17 -0.21
CA ARG A 39 30.31 1.38 -1.27
C ARG A 39 30.92 0.11 -1.87
N CYS A 40 30.93 -1.01 -1.18
CA CYS A 40 31.46 -2.26 -1.72
C CYS A 40 30.62 -2.81 -2.87
N ALA A 41 31.15 -3.78 -3.60
CA ALA A 41 30.46 -4.36 -4.76
C ALA A 41 29.10 -4.95 -4.39
N ALA A 42 28.99 -5.67 -3.26
CA ALA A 42 27.73 -6.22 -2.77
C ALA A 42 26.68 -5.12 -2.47
N CYS A 43 27.07 -4.03 -1.78
CA CYS A 43 26.16 -2.93 -1.49
C CYS A 43 25.67 -2.24 -2.77
N ARG A 44 26.54 -2.03 -3.77
CA ARG A 44 26.15 -1.43 -5.06
C ARG A 44 25.20 -2.34 -5.84
N LEU A 45 25.46 -3.65 -5.86
CA LEU A 45 24.56 -4.63 -6.50
C LEU A 45 23.20 -4.67 -5.82
N LEU A 46 23.17 -4.64 -4.47
CA LEU A 46 21.91 -4.61 -3.74
C LEU A 46 21.11 -3.32 -4.00
N ALA A 47 21.77 -2.19 -4.07
CA ALA A 47 21.15 -0.89 -4.39
C ALA A 47 20.57 -0.86 -5.82
N ALA A 48 21.17 -1.62 -6.75
CA ALA A 48 20.71 -1.79 -8.13
C ALA A 48 19.73 -2.96 -8.33
N ASP A 49 19.21 -3.57 -7.24
CA ASP A 49 18.37 -4.79 -7.26
C ASP A 49 18.98 -6.00 -8.01
N GLY A 50 20.30 -5.99 -8.20
CA GLY A 50 21.04 -7.01 -8.97
C GLY A 50 21.90 -7.96 -8.14
N HIS A 51 21.76 -7.99 -6.80
CA HIS A 51 22.60 -8.88 -5.96
C HIS A 51 22.13 -10.33 -6.06
N PRO A 52 22.99 -11.31 -6.48
CA PRO A 52 22.58 -12.68 -6.77
C PRO A 52 22.13 -13.47 -5.54
N ASP A 53 22.51 -13.05 -4.34
CA ASP A 53 22.12 -13.67 -3.08
C ASP A 53 21.01 -12.88 -2.33
N PHE A 54 20.39 -11.89 -2.97
CA PHE A 54 19.21 -11.20 -2.48
C PHE A 54 18.01 -11.53 -3.34
N HIS A 55 16.97 -12.08 -2.71
CA HIS A 55 15.76 -12.51 -3.39
C HIS A 55 14.55 -11.79 -2.79
N LEU A 56 13.90 -10.92 -3.59
CA LEU A 56 12.65 -10.29 -3.22
C LEU A 56 11.49 -11.07 -3.83
N ILE A 57 10.69 -11.71 -2.99
CA ILE A 57 9.59 -12.56 -3.39
C ILE A 57 8.29 -11.79 -3.28
N HIS A 58 7.58 -11.72 -4.39
CA HIS A 58 6.28 -11.02 -4.48
C HIS A 58 5.35 -11.73 -5.46
N ARG A 59 4.08 -11.42 -5.43
CA ARG A 59 3.04 -12.07 -6.25
C ARG A 59 3.33 -12.04 -7.75
N GLY A 60 3.91 -10.95 -8.24
CA GLY A 60 4.25 -10.77 -9.66
C GLY A 60 5.25 -11.81 -10.20
N LEU A 61 5.99 -12.51 -9.34
CA LEU A 61 6.94 -13.54 -9.78
C LEU A 61 6.28 -14.76 -10.45
N HIS A 62 4.96 -14.97 -10.27
CA HIS A 62 4.25 -16.01 -11.00
C HIS A 62 4.44 -15.88 -12.52
N ARG A 63 4.57 -14.65 -13.07
CA ARG A 63 4.79 -14.37 -14.49
C ARG A 63 6.15 -14.90 -15.00
N LEU A 64 7.12 -15.05 -14.12
CA LEU A 64 8.47 -15.56 -14.42
C LEU A 64 8.62 -17.05 -14.13
N HIS A 65 7.57 -17.73 -13.71
CA HIS A 65 7.61 -19.15 -13.40
C HIS A 65 7.82 -20.01 -14.67
N ARG A 66 8.50 -21.14 -14.53
CA ARG A 66 8.79 -22.07 -15.67
C ARG A 66 7.50 -22.63 -16.28
N GLU A 67 6.51 -22.95 -15.46
CA GLU A 67 5.27 -23.56 -15.90
C GLU A 67 4.26 -22.51 -16.42
N ARG A 68 3.70 -22.80 -17.60
CA ARG A 68 2.72 -21.92 -18.25
C ARG A 68 1.45 -21.74 -17.43
N THR A 69 0.98 -22.78 -16.75
CA THR A 69 -0.22 -22.76 -15.89
C THR A 69 -0.07 -21.76 -14.75
N VAL A 70 1.10 -21.72 -14.11
CA VAL A 70 1.42 -20.75 -13.05
C VAL A 70 1.50 -19.34 -13.64
N ARG A 71 2.16 -19.14 -14.79
CA ARG A 71 2.25 -17.82 -15.46
C ARG A 71 0.89 -17.23 -15.82
N GLN A 72 -0.07 -18.05 -16.18
CA GLN A 72 -1.44 -17.65 -16.57
C GLN A 72 -2.37 -17.43 -15.37
N SER A 73 -1.91 -17.68 -14.14
CA SER A 73 -2.70 -17.42 -12.94
C SER A 73 -2.90 -15.90 -12.76
N LYS A 74 -3.98 -15.51 -12.04
CA LYS A 74 -4.28 -14.11 -11.75
C LYS A 74 -3.30 -13.43 -10.78
N GLY A 75 -2.35 -14.17 -10.20
CA GLY A 75 -1.36 -13.64 -9.26
C GLY A 75 -1.94 -13.04 -7.98
N LEU A 76 -3.14 -13.46 -7.57
CA LEU A 76 -3.79 -12.96 -6.35
C LEU A 76 -3.13 -13.49 -5.07
N TYR A 77 -2.53 -14.68 -5.16
CA TYR A 77 -1.90 -15.39 -4.06
C TYR A 77 -0.44 -15.73 -4.39
N LEU A 78 0.36 -15.90 -3.35
CA LEU A 78 1.64 -16.56 -3.42
C LEU A 78 1.39 -18.06 -3.34
N VAL A 79 1.34 -18.72 -4.49
CA VAL A 79 1.07 -20.17 -4.60
C VAL A 79 2.32 -20.97 -4.29
N VAL A 80 2.13 -22.26 -3.96
CA VAL A 80 3.20 -23.19 -3.56
C VAL A 80 4.33 -23.27 -4.57
N ASP A 81 4.01 -23.25 -5.87
CA ASP A 81 5.01 -23.35 -6.94
C ASP A 81 5.96 -22.15 -6.97
N VAL A 82 5.43 -20.94 -6.71
CA VAL A 82 6.24 -19.72 -6.58
C VAL A 82 7.17 -19.84 -5.37
N ILE A 83 6.68 -20.33 -4.22
CA ILE A 83 7.50 -20.51 -3.02
C ILE A 83 8.56 -21.59 -3.24
N ARG A 84 8.23 -22.73 -3.86
CA ARG A 84 9.21 -23.77 -4.16
C ARG A 84 10.30 -23.26 -5.09
N HIS A 85 9.91 -22.64 -6.22
CA HIS A 85 10.84 -22.22 -7.25
C HIS A 85 11.74 -21.06 -6.86
N PHE A 86 11.19 -20.04 -6.16
CA PHE A 86 11.92 -18.80 -5.86
C PHE A 86 12.47 -18.73 -4.43
N VAL A 87 12.06 -19.63 -3.52
CA VAL A 87 12.54 -19.65 -2.14
C VAL A 87 13.22 -20.96 -1.79
N ILE A 88 12.50 -22.10 -1.85
CA ILE A 88 12.98 -23.37 -1.27
C ILE A 88 14.15 -23.93 -2.09
N GLU A 89 14.01 -24.01 -3.41
CA GLU A 89 15.08 -24.50 -4.31
C GLU A 89 16.34 -23.62 -4.21
N PRO A 90 16.25 -22.27 -4.33
CA PRO A 90 17.43 -21.43 -4.21
C PRO A 90 18.03 -21.42 -2.80
N ALA A 91 17.24 -21.57 -1.73
CA ALA A 91 17.75 -21.60 -0.37
C ALA A 91 18.69 -22.78 -0.11
N ALA A 92 18.48 -23.90 -0.80
CA ALA A 92 19.34 -25.08 -0.72
C ALA A 92 20.72 -24.91 -1.39
N LEU A 93 20.90 -23.87 -2.20
CA LEU A 93 22.15 -23.60 -2.91
C LEU A 93 23.11 -22.78 -2.06
N LYS A 94 24.41 -22.97 -2.29
CA LYS A 94 25.44 -22.10 -1.65
C LYS A 94 25.31 -20.67 -2.15
N PRO A 95 25.60 -19.65 -1.31
CA PRO A 95 25.68 -18.26 -1.76
C PRO A 95 26.63 -18.10 -2.96
N ALA A 96 26.29 -17.20 -3.89
CA ALA A 96 27.09 -16.96 -5.08
C ALA A 96 28.25 -15.99 -4.83
N GLN A 97 28.07 -14.96 -4.00
CA GLN A 97 29.07 -13.92 -3.74
C GLN A 97 29.23 -13.59 -2.25
N GLY A 98 28.18 -13.72 -1.47
CA GLY A 98 28.17 -13.30 -0.08
C GLY A 98 28.37 -14.44 0.91
N PRO A 99 28.44 -14.12 2.20
CA PRO A 99 28.46 -15.12 3.25
C PRO A 99 27.08 -15.74 3.52
N ARG A 100 26.02 -15.13 3.00
CA ARG A 100 24.63 -15.49 3.25
C ARG A 100 23.77 -15.34 1.99
N ARG A 101 22.60 -15.97 2.02
CA ARG A 101 21.53 -15.76 1.02
C ARG A 101 20.30 -15.26 1.75
N VAL A 102 19.73 -14.15 1.28
CA VAL A 102 18.62 -13.45 1.95
C VAL A 102 17.37 -13.49 1.08
N PHE A 103 16.28 -13.95 1.67
CA PHE A 103 14.95 -14.00 1.04
C PHE A 103 14.00 -13.08 1.78
N VAL A 104 13.44 -12.10 1.09
CA VAL A 104 12.41 -11.21 1.62
C VAL A 104 11.10 -11.56 0.94
N ILE A 105 10.12 -12.04 1.70
CA ILE A 105 8.80 -12.45 1.20
C ILE A 105 7.80 -11.36 1.53
N ARG A 106 7.34 -10.62 0.51
CA ARG A 106 6.27 -9.61 0.63
C ARG A 106 4.92 -10.26 0.77
N ASP A 107 4.02 -9.58 1.47
CA ASP A 107 2.61 -9.98 1.59
C ASP A 107 2.48 -11.46 2.00
N ALA A 108 3.24 -11.87 3.03
CA ALA A 108 3.31 -13.26 3.45
C ALA A 108 1.91 -13.84 3.78
N GLU A 109 0.97 -13.01 4.25
CA GLU A 109 -0.43 -13.36 4.45
C GLU A 109 -1.19 -13.72 3.17
N ARG A 110 -0.59 -13.50 2.00
CA ARG A 110 -1.14 -13.93 0.70
C ARG A 110 -0.68 -15.32 0.28
N MET A 111 0.17 -15.98 1.06
CA MET A 111 0.48 -17.39 0.82
C MET A 111 -0.76 -18.24 1.09
N ASN A 112 -1.13 -19.13 0.16
CA ASN A 112 -2.12 -20.15 0.45
C ASN A 112 -1.56 -21.19 1.44
N ASP A 113 -2.43 -22.01 2.03
CA ASP A 113 -2.04 -22.98 3.07
C ASP A 113 -0.96 -23.96 2.58
N GLU A 114 -1.02 -24.37 1.31
CA GLU A 114 -0.02 -25.24 0.69
C GLU A 114 1.36 -24.58 0.63
N ALA A 115 1.41 -23.29 0.26
CA ALA A 115 2.64 -22.51 0.22
C ALA A 115 3.24 -22.31 1.62
N GLN A 116 2.39 -22.01 2.61
CA GLN A 116 2.80 -21.89 3.99
C GLN A 116 3.36 -23.20 4.53
N ASN A 117 2.66 -24.33 4.30
CA ASN A 117 3.10 -25.65 4.73
C ASN A 117 4.41 -26.08 4.05
N ALA A 118 4.60 -25.80 2.76
CA ALA A 118 5.84 -26.11 2.05
C ALA A 118 7.06 -25.35 2.63
N LEU A 119 6.83 -24.15 3.18
CA LEU A 119 7.90 -23.31 3.73
C LEU A 119 8.37 -23.77 5.14
N LEU A 120 7.54 -24.52 5.87
CA LEU A 120 7.78 -24.87 7.27
C LEU A 120 9.16 -25.51 7.51
N LYS A 121 9.54 -26.50 6.71
CA LYS A 121 10.85 -27.17 6.85
C LYS A 121 12.01 -26.20 6.67
N THR A 122 11.89 -25.27 5.73
CA THR A 122 12.94 -24.26 5.47
C THR A 122 13.02 -23.23 6.59
N LEU A 123 11.89 -22.95 7.27
CA LEU A 123 11.87 -22.06 8.44
C LEU A 123 12.44 -22.75 9.69
N GLU A 124 12.20 -24.05 9.87
CA GLU A 124 12.75 -24.84 11.01
C GLU A 124 14.27 -24.97 10.91
N GLU A 125 14.73 -25.42 9.75
CA GLU A 125 16.13 -25.70 9.47
C GLU A 125 16.55 -24.99 8.18
N PRO A 126 16.82 -23.65 8.24
CA PRO A 126 17.25 -22.92 7.07
C PRO A 126 18.52 -23.53 6.47
N PRO A 127 18.52 -23.94 5.19
CA PRO A 127 19.67 -24.58 4.59
C PRO A 127 20.90 -23.65 4.60
N GLY A 128 22.03 -24.15 5.09
CA GLY A 128 23.30 -23.42 5.08
C GLY A 128 23.23 -22.06 5.79
N THR A 129 23.39 -20.98 5.03
CA THR A 129 23.42 -19.61 5.53
C THR A 129 22.20 -18.77 5.07
N ALA A 130 21.10 -19.43 4.71
CA ALA A 130 19.87 -18.76 4.28
C ALA A 130 19.20 -17.98 5.42
N VAL A 131 18.79 -16.76 5.15
CA VAL A 131 18.02 -15.90 6.05
C VAL A 131 16.68 -15.58 5.38
N LEU A 132 15.58 -15.88 6.08
CA LEU A 132 14.24 -15.61 5.60
C LEU A 132 13.61 -14.46 6.39
N ILE A 133 13.04 -13.48 5.70
CA ILE A 133 12.35 -12.33 6.28
C ILE A 133 10.95 -12.26 5.63
N LEU A 134 9.93 -12.55 6.42
CA LEU A 134 8.53 -12.49 6.00
C LEU A 134 7.97 -11.12 6.38
N LEU A 135 7.34 -10.43 5.43
CA LEU A 135 6.67 -9.14 5.67
C LEU A 135 5.16 -9.36 5.62
N THR A 136 4.44 -8.93 6.65
CA THR A 136 2.99 -9.09 6.71
C THR A 136 2.30 -7.88 7.32
N THR A 137 1.06 -7.61 6.87
CA THR A 137 0.15 -6.65 7.50
C THR A 137 -0.82 -7.36 8.45
N ALA A 138 -0.98 -8.67 8.34
CA ALA A 138 -1.97 -9.45 9.07
C ALA A 138 -1.38 -10.80 9.52
N ALA A 139 -0.63 -10.79 10.63
CA ALA A 139 -0.01 -12.00 11.18
C ALA A 139 -1.04 -13.10 11.53
N SER A 140 -2.30 -12.73 11.82
CA SER A 140 -3.38 -13.68 12.09
C SER A 140 -3.77 -14.55 10.89
N ARG A 141 -3.43 -14.15 9.67
CA ARG A 141 -3.65 -14.94 8.45
C ARG A 141 -2.55 -15.96 8.17
N LEU A 142 -1.45 -15.88 8.92
CA LEU A 142 -0.40 -16.88 8.84
C LEU A 142 -0.68 -18.02 9.80
N LEU A 143 -0.35 -19.23 9.37
CA LEU A 143 -0.47 -20.42 10.22
C LEU A 143 0.31 -20.23 11.53
N PRO A 144 -0.23 -20.68 12.67
CA PRO A 144 0.51 -20.62 13.96
C PRO A 144 1.89 -21.28 13.90
N THR A 145 2.02 -22.31 13.07
CA THR A 145 3.27 -23.03 12.81
C THR A 145 4.35 -22.20 12.10
N ILE A 146 3.97 -21.25 11.24
CA ILE A 146 4.87 -20.25 10.64
C ILE A 146 5.33 -19.26 11.71
N ARG A 147 4.37 -18.71 12.46
CA ARG A 147 4.62 -17.68 13.46
C ARG A 147 5.55 -18.18 14.58
N SER A 148 5.35 -19.40 15.05
CA SER A 148 6.18 -19.99 16.11
C SER A 148 7.64 -20.24 15.70
N ARG A 149 7.95 -20.25 14.38
CA ARG A 149 9.29 -20.47 13.84
C ARG A 149 9.99 -19.18 13.37
N CYS A 150 9.33 -18.06 13.50
CA CYS A 150 9.87 -16.75 13.16
C CYS A 150 10.03 -15.88 14.40
N GLN A 151 11.12 -15.11 14.44
CA GLN A 151 11.23 -14.02 15.40
C GLN A 151 10.35 -12.87 14.90
N GLU A 152 9.31 -12.56 15.65
CA GLU A 152 8.40 -11.46 15.32
C GLU A 152 9.03 -10.10 15.66
N VAL A 153 8.99 -9.17 14.70
CA VAL A 153 9.46 -7.79 14.83
C VAL A 153 8.29 -6.86 14.51
N PRO A 154 7.72 -6.19 15.51
CA PRO A 154 6.59 -5.28 15.29
C PRO A 154 7.05 -3.96 14.67
N PHE A 155 6.25 -3.46 13.71
CA PHE A 155 6.40 -2.15 13.10
C PHE A 155 5.15 -1.32 13.38
N GLY A 156 5.30 -0.21 14.10
CA GLY A 156 4.22 0.75 14.37
C GLY A 156 4.10 1.84 13.32
N LEU A 157 3.06 2.66 13.47
CA LEU A 157 2.92 3.90 12.72
C LEU A 157 4.05 4.87 13.10
N LEU A 158 4.52 5.63 12.12
CA LEU A 158 5.52 6.66 12.33
C LEU A 158 4.85 7.95 12.84
N PRO A 159 5.53 8.77 13.66
CA PRO A 159 5.02 10.09 14.03
C PRO A 159 4.73 10.94 12.80
N THR A 160 3.60 11.65 12.80
CA THR A 160 3.17 12.49 11.67
C THR A 160 4.21 13.56 11.32
N GLU A 161 4.86 14.15 12.32
CA GLU A 161 5.93 15.14 12.16
C GLU A 161 7.15 14.55 11.46
N PHE A 162 7.50 13.30 11.79
CA PHE A 162 8.58 12.59 11.11
C PHE A 162 8.24 12.35 9.64
N VAL A 163 7.01 11.87 9.35
CA VAL A 163 6.57 11.67 7.96
C VAL A 163 6.59 12.99 7.19
N ALA A 164 6.10 14.08 7.77
CA ALA A 164 6.10 15.40 7.14
C ALA A 164 7.53 15.90 6.86
N SER A 165 8.46 15.72 7.81
CA SER A 165 9.87 16.11 7.62
C SER A 165 10.55 15.32 6.51
N GLU A 166 10.30 14.00 6.42
CA GLU A 166 10.82 13.14 5.36
C GLU A 166 10.28 13.54 3.97
N LEU A 167 8.97 13.86 3.88
CA LEU A 167 8.38 14.34 2.64
C LEU A 167 8.95 15.69 2.19
N THR A 168 9.17 16.62 3.13
CA THR A 168 9.82 17.90 2.84
C THR A 168 11.25 17.69 2.36
N THR A 169 12.02 16.83 3.02
CA THR A 169 13.43 16.60 2.70
C THR A 169 13.59 15.86 1.37
N ARG A 170 12.82 14.80 1.14
CA ARG A 170 12.97 13.92 -0.05
C ARG A 170 12.32 14.48 -1.31
N LEU A 171 11.19 15.16 -1.18
CA LEU A 171 10.37 15.62 -2.31
C LEU A 171 10.35 17.14 -2.44
N HIS A 172 11.04 17.87 -1.56
CA HIS A 172 11.06 19.33 -1.52
C HIS A 172 9.67 19.97 -1.45
N LEU A 173 8.72 19.28 -0.80
CA LEU A 173 7.34 19.76 -0.64
C LEU A 173 7.29 20.95 0.33
N LYS A 174 6.36 21.87 0.06
CA LYS A 174 6.01 22.92 1.03
C LYS A 174 5.45 22.27 2.31
N SER A 175 5.70 22.90 3.47
CA SER A 175 5.32 22.36 4.78
C SER A 175 3.83 21.97 4.87
N GLU A 176 2.94 22.78 4.33
CA GLU A 176 1.49 22.49 4.35
C GLU A 176 1.13 21.24 3.56
N ALA A 177 1.67 21.08 2.36
CA ALA A 177 1.47 19.91 1.51
C ALA A 177 2.04 18.63 2.15
N ALA A 178 3.24 18.71 2.73
CA ALA A 178 3.88 17.61 3.44
C ALA A 178 3.06 17.18 4.67
N GLN A 179 2.56 18.13 5.45
CA GLN A 179 1.71 17.88 6.60
C GLN A 179 0.36 17.26 6.20
N THR A 180 -0.26 17.73 5.13
CA THR A 180 -1.52 17.17 4.61
C THR A 180 -1.34 15.69 4.24
N LEU A 181 -0.32 15.36 3.46
CA LEU A 181 -0.01 13.96 3.11
C LEU A 181 0.33 13.11 4.33
N ALA A 182 1.11 13.64 5.26
CA ALA A 182 1.51 12.92 6.47
C ALA A 182 0.30 12.57 7.35
N ARG A 183 -0.67 13.47 7.49
CA ARG A 183 -1.92 13.22 8.21
C ARG A 183 -2.78 12.21 7.49
N LEU A 184 -3.08 12.43 6.20
CA LEU A 184 -3.90 11.51 5.40
C LEU A 184 -3.32 10.10 5.36
N SER A 185 -2.00 9.96 5.35
CA SER A 185 -1.34 8.64 5.35
C SER A 185 -1.24 8.00 6.73
N ASP A 186 -1.63 8.70 7.80
CA ASP A 186 -1.67 8.19 9.17
C ASP A 186 -0.35 7.50 9.58
N GLY A 187 0.78 8.23 9.51
CA GLY A 187 2.09 7.70 9.90
C GLY A 187 2.69 6.64 8.97
N ARG A 188 2.15 6.47 7.76
CA ARG A 188 2.59 5.49 6.76
C ARG A 188 3.37 6.17 5.63
N LEU A 189 4.66 6.45 5.84
CA LEU A 189 5.51 7.20 4.90
C LEU A 189 5.46 6.62 3.48
N GLY A 190 5.52 5.30 3.33
CA GLY A 190 5.45 4.67 2.00
C GLY A 190 4.10 4.89 1.30
N VAL A 191 3.00 5.01 2.06
CA VAL A 191 1.69 5.39 1.53
C VAL A 191 1.70 6.85 1.08
N ALA A 192 2.22 7.76 1.91
CA ALA A 192 2.33 9.18 1.57
C ALA A 192 3.13 9.42 0.28
N LEU A 193 4.26 8.72 0.12
CA LEU A 193 5.09 8.77 -1.08
C LEU A 193 4.32 8.31 -2.33
N ARG A 194 3.61 7.16 -2.25
CA ARG A 194 2.79 6.67 -3.37
C ARG A 194 1.65 7.63 -3.73
N TRP A 195 0.96 8.20 -2.74
CA TRP A 195 -0.12 9.15 -2.98
C TRP A 195 0.36 10.45 -3.61
N HIS A 196 1.54 10.93 -3.20
CA HIS A 196 2.18 12.06 -3.87
C HIS A 196 2.47 11.75 -5.34
N GLN A 197 3.07 10.60 -5.63
CA GLN A 197 3.37 10.16 -7.01
C GLN A 197 2.11 10.03 -7.88
N ARG A 198 0.98 9.64 -7.27
CA ARG A 198 -0.34 9.58 -7.93
C ARG A 198 -1.00 10.96 -8.11
N GLY A 199 -0.40 12.03 -7.63
CA GLY A 199 -0.92 13.39 -7.79
C GLY A 199 -2.04 13.77 -6.82
N LEU A 200 -2.16 13.10 -5.65
CA LEU A 200 -3.24 13.35 -4.69
C LEU A 200 -3.38 14.83 -4.33
N LEU A 201 -2.27 15.54 -4.11
CA LEU A 201 -2.33 16.97 -3.74
C LEU A 201 -3.02 17.83 -4.82
N SER A 202 -2.82 17.50 -6.09
CA SER A 202 -3.47 18.21 -7.20
C SER A 202 -4.94 17.81 -7.38
N ALA A 203 -5.35 16.65 -6.88
CA ALA A 203 -6.70 16.12 -6.99
C ALA A 203 -7.62 16.54 -5.82
N LEU A 204 -7.08 17.12 -4.74
CA LEU A 204 -7.87 17.43 -3.52
C LEU A 204 -9.10 18.28 -3.81
N ASP A 205 -8.97 19.34 -4.61
CA ASP A 205 -10.11 20.20 -4.93
C ASP A 205 -11.18 19.46 -5.74
N ALA A 206 -10.79 18.61 -6.70
CA ALA A 206 -11.71 17.79 -7.47
C ALA A 206 -12.44 16.78 -6.57
N VAL A 207 -11.72 16.13 -5.62
CA VAL A 207 -12.32 15.24 -4.64
C VAL A 207 -13.34 15.99 -3.77
N GLY A 208 -12.98 17.16 -3.25
CA GLY A 208 -13.90 17.98 -2.47
C GLY A 208 -15.14 18.42 -3.27
N ALA A 209 -14.97 18.71 -4.56
CA ALA A 209 -16.09 19.14 -5.44
C ALA A 209 -17.13 18.04 -5.69
N THR A 210 -16.80 16.76 -5.48
CA THR A 210 -17.79 15.67 -5.60
C THR A 210 -18.98 15.87 -4.68
N LEU A 211 -18.80 16.48 -3.51
CA LEU A 211 -19.86 16.74 -2.53
C LEU A 211 -20.92 17.75 -3.02
N ASP A 212 -20.61 18.57 -4.02
CA ASP A 212 -21.57 19.50 -4.62
C ASP A 212 -22.74 18.74 -5.29
N HIS A 213 -22.52 17.50 -5.76
CA HIS A 213 -23.57 16.61 -6.28
C HIS A 213 -24.48 16.05 -5.18
N VAL A 214 -23.93 15.80 -3.98
CA VAL A 214 -24.74 15.34 -2.83
C VAL A 214 -25.74 16.43 -2.44
N THR A 215 -25.28 17.68 -2.31
CA THR A 215 -26.13 18.82 -1.99
C THR A 215 -27.16 19.12 -3.10
N ALA A 216 -26.82 18.88 -4.35
CA ALA A 216 -27.73 19.00 -5.50
C ALA A 216 -28.76 17.86 -5.60
N GLY A 217 -28.61 16.79 -4.81
CA GLY A 217 -29.49 15.61 -4.88
C GLY A 217 -29.28 14.73 -6.11
N ASP A 218 -28.04 14.66 -6.60
CA ASP A 218 -27.63 13.91 -7.79
C ASP A 218 -26.70 12.73 -7.42
N PRO A 219 -27.24 11.55 -7.02
CA PRO A 219 -26.44 10.38 -6.65
C PRO A 219 -25.59 9.83 -7.78
N GLU A 220 -26.12 9.83 -9.02
CA GLU A 220 -25.38 9.32 -10.18
C GLU A 220 -24.21 10.25 -10.55
N GLY A 221 -24.43 11.57 -10.50
CA GLY A 221 -23.40 12.57 -10.71
C GLY A 221 -22.30 12.47 -9.66
N PHE A 222 -22.66 12.28 -8.38
CA PHE A 222 -21.71 12.06 -7.30
C PHE A 222 -20.85 10.82 -7.56
N ALA A 223 -21.48 9.68 -7.85
CA ALA A 223 -20.77 8.43 -8.09
C ALA A 223 -19.82 8.53 -9.29
N ARG A 224 -20.28 9.20 -10.37
CA ARG A 224 -19.44 9.46 -11.55
C ARG A 224 -18.25 10.34 -11.19
N ALA A 225 -18.47 11.45 -10.50
CA ALA A 225 -17.40 12.36 -10.07
C ALA A 225 -16.38 11.69 -9.16
N LEU A 226 -16.81 10.78 -8.26
CA LEU A 226 -15.90 9.95 -7.45
C LEU A 226 -15.04 9.03 -8.31
N VAL A 227 -15.64 8.34 -9.29
CA VAL A 227 -14.92 7.45 -10.20
C VAL A 227 -13.95 8.23 -11.08
N ASP A 228 -14.33 9.42 -11.54
CA ASP A 228 -13.45 10.30 -12.32
C ASP A 228 -12.26 10.79 -11.49
N ALA A 229 -12.49 11.22 -10.25
CA ALA A 229 -11.43 11.60 -9.32
C ALA A 229 -10.50 10.41 -9.02
N ALA A 230 -11.04 9.21 -8.81
CA ALA A 230 -10.26 8.00 -8.62
C ALA A 230 -9.46 7.64 -9.88
N THR A 231 -10.04 7.76 -11.06
CA THR A 231 -9.36 7.48 -12.33
C THR A 231 -8.15 8.39 -12.54
N ALA A 232 -8.25 9.66 -12.14
CA ALA A 232 -7.11 10.59 -12.17
C ALA A 232 -5.96 10.19 -11.23
N LEU A 233 -6.25 9.46 -10.15
CA LEU A 233 -5.27 8.94 -9.18
C LEU A 233 -4.79 7.52 -9.49
N ALA A 234 -5.45 6.82 -10.41
CA ALA A 234 -5.09 5.46 -10.78
C ALA A 234 -3.81 5.44 -11.62
N VAL A 235 -2.96 4.46 -11.37
CA VAL A 235 -1.79 4.22 -12.22
C VAL A 235 -2.27 3.48 -13.47
N PRO A 236 -2.02 4.00 -14.69
CA PRO A 236 -2.35 3.27 -15.90
C PRO A 236 -1.66 1.89 -15.91
N GLU A 237 -2.37 0.86 -16.36
CA GLU A 237 -1.75 -0.44 -16.58
C GLU A 237 -0.56 -0.24 -17.53
N ALA A 238 0.67 -0.53 -17.04
CA ALA A 238 1.84 -0.54 -17.91
C ALA A 238 1.57 -1.61 -18.97
N ASP A 239 1.68 -1.25 -20.25
CA ASP A 239 1.44 -2.12 -21.37
C ASP A 239 2.11 -3.47 -21.11
N ALA A 240 1.34 -4.52 -20.89
CA ALA A 240 1.80 -5.87 -21.11
C ALA A 240 2.35 -5.85 -22.54
N GLU A 241 3.66 -6.10 -22.69
CA GLU A 241 4.42 -6.06 -23.92
C GLU A 241 3.55 -6.42 -25.13
N THR A 242 2.96 -5.42 -25.76
CA THR A 242 2.43 -5.53 -27.11
C THR A 242 3.62 -5.40 -28.04
N ASP A 243 3.80 -6.40 -28.89
CA ASP A 243 4.79 -6.43 -29.96
C ASP A 243 4.87 -5.05 -30.65
N PRO A 244 6.07 -4.49 -30.90
CA PRO A 244 6.22 -3.16 -31.51
C PRO A 244 5.54 -2.96 -32.85
N GLU A 245 5.10 -4.04 -33.51
CA GLU A 245 4.43 -3.99 -34.83
C GLU A 245 2.92 -3.70 -34.77
N GLU A 246 2.25 -3.79 -33.59
CA GLU A 246 0.82 -3.45 -33.44
C GLU A 246 0.53 -2.06 -32.83
N ALA A 247 1.56 -1.26 -32.54
CA ALA A 247 1.45 0.07 -31.91
C ALA A 247 0.99 1.20 -32.85
N GLY A 248 0.50 0.89 -34.02
CA GLY A 248 -0.12 1.85 -34.96
C GLY A 248 -1.64 1.91 -34.76
N VAL A 249 -2.13 3.04 -34.25
CA VAL A 249 -3.56 3.42 -34.16
C VAL A 249 -4.32 2.87 -32.94
N LYS A 250 -4.23 3.59 -31.82
CA LYS A 250 -5.37 4.08 -31.02
C LYS A 250 -4.85 4.83 -29.77
N ALA A 251 -4.74 6.14 -29.85
CA ALA A 251 -4.80 7.04 -28.70
C ALA A 251 -6.25 7.02 -28.15
N GLY A 252 -6.65 5.91 -27.56
CA GLY A 252 -7.91 5.72 -26.85
C GLY A 252 -7.62 5.63 -25.36
N ALA A 253 -8.46 6.21 -24.51
CA ALA A 253 -8.34 6.24 -23.06
C ALA A 253 -7.79 4.90 -22.52
N ARG A 254 -6.61 4.94 -21.91
CA ARG A 254 -5.95 3.78 -21.29
C ARG A 254 -6.91 3.18 -20.27
N LYS A 255 -7.31 1.93 -20.46
CA LYS A 255 -8.24 1.24 -19.56
C LYS A 255 -7.53 0.98 -18.23
N VAL A 256 -8.01 1.60 -17.17
CA VAL A 256 -7.54 1.33 -15.80
C VAL A 256 -8.08 -0.02 -15.36
N ALA A 257 -7.22 -0.87 -14.80
CA ALA A 257 -7.66 -2.15 -14.22
C ALA A 257 -8.66 -1.89 -13.08
N THR A 258 -9.68 -2.73 -12.97
CA THR A 258 -10.75 -2.55 -11.96
C THR A 258 -10.19 -2.54 -10.52
N ASP A 259 -9.16 -3.33 -10.26
CA ASP A 259 -8.52 -3.38 -8.92
C ASP A 259 -7.76 -2.08 -8.63
N GLU A 260 -7.07 -1.51 -9.63
CA GLU A 260 -6.37 -0.24 -9.51
C GLU A 260 -7.35 0.93 -9.30
N LEU A 261 -8.50 0.89 -9.97
CA LEU A 261 -9.57 1.86 -9.75
C LEU A 261 -10.16 1.78 -8.33
N ARG A 262 -10.33 0.56 -7.78
CA ARG A 262 -10.77 0.38 -6.39
C ARG A 262 -9.76 0.94 -5.40
N ASP A 263 -8.47 0.67 -5.61
CA ASP A 263 -7.41 1.19 -4.76
C ASP A 263 -7.34 2.73 -4.82
N ALA A 264 -7.50 3.31 -6.01
CA ALA A 264 -7.56 4.75 -6.19
C ALA A 264 -8.81 5.36 -5.53
N LEU A 265 -9.97 4.71 -5.63
CA LEU A 265 -11.20 5.17 -4.99
C LEU A 265 -11.08 5.17 -3.45
N LYS A 266 -10.38 4.20 -2.86
CA LYS A 266 -10.09 4.21 -1.42
C LYS A 266 -9.30 5.46 -1.01
N ILE A 267 -8.39 5.95 -1.85
CA ILE A 267 -7.67 7.20 -1.59
C ILE A 267 -8.65 8.38 -1.53
N VAL A 268 -9.59 8.43 -2.49
CA VAL A 268 -10.64 9.47 -2.51
C VAL A 268 -11.49 9.41 -1.23
N LEU A 269 -11.89 8.20 -0.80
CA LEU A 269 -12.66 8.00 0.43
C LEU A 269 -11.90 8.47 1.69
N VAL A 270 -10.59 8.24 1.78
CA VAL A 270 -9.76 8.76 2.89
C VAL A 270 -9.78 10.29 2.93
N VAL A 271 -9.73 10.96 1.78
CA VAL A 271 -9.81 12.43 1.72
C VAL A 271 -11.18 12.93 2.20
N LEU A 272 -12.28 12.28 1.77
CA LEU A 272 -13.64 12.63 2.23
C LEU A 272 -13.81 12.39 3.72
N ALA A 273 -13.33 11.28 4.26
CA ALA A 273 -13.34 11.01 5.70
C ALA A 273 -12.57 12.10 6.48
N GLY A 274 -11.41 12.53 5.95
CA GLY A 274 -10.64 13.63 6.52
C GLY A 274 -11.40 14.95 6.52
N LEU A 275 -12.12 15.26 5.43
CA LEU A 275 -12.97 16.47 5.34
C LEU A 275 -14.12 16.41 6.36
N PHE A 276 -14.84 15.30 6.47
CA PHE A 276 -15.94 15.14 7.43
C PHE A 276 -15.44 15.19 8.88
N ARG A 277 -14.26 14.62 9.16
CA ARG A 277 -13.61 14.79 10.46
C ARG A 277 -13.32 16.26 10.75
N ASP A 278 -12.80 17.02 9.79
CA ASP A 278 -12.54 18.45 9.98
C ASP A 278 -13.84 19.22 10.20
N ALA A 279 -14.92 18.89 9.49
CA ALA A 279 -16.24 19.45 9.69
C ALA A 279 -16.77 19.16 11.11
N LEU A 280 -16.62 17.93 11.60
CA LEU A 280 -17.02 17.53 12.95
C LEU A 280 -16.22 18.30 14.02
N VAL A 281 -14.92 18.47 13.83
CA VAL A 281 -14.05 19.24 14.73
C VAL A 281 -14.47 20.72 14.78
N LEU A 282 -14.78 21.30 13.61
CA LEU A 282 -15.30 22.67 13.51
C LEU A 282 -16.65 22.83 14.22
N ARG A 283 -17.55 21.86 14.03
CA ARG A 283 -18.88 21.86 14.69
C ARG A 283 -18.79 21.74 16.20
N ALA A 284 -17.79 21.00 16.70
CA ALA A 284 -17.51 20.86 18.13
C ALA A 284 -16.71 22.04 18.73
N GLU A 285 -16.42 23.08 17.95
CA GLU A 285 -15.59 24.22 18.33
C GLU A 285 -14.22 23.83 18.90
N ALA A 286 -13.71 22.69 18.52
CA ALA A 286 -12.43 22.18 19.01
C ALA A 286 -11.25 22.83 18.26
N HIS A 287 -10.28 23.33 19.02
CA HIS A 287 -9.06 23.93 18.48
C HIS A 287 -8.03 22.87 18.09
N VAL A 288 -8.34 22.10 17.04
CA VAL A 288 -7.46 21.05 16.50
C VAL A 288 -7.01 21.45 15.09
N THR A 289 -5.78 21.14 14.76
CA THR A 289 -5.24 21.39 13.42
C THR A 289 -6.06 20.62 12.37
N PRO A 290 -6.51 21.27 11.28
CA PRO A 290 -7.25 20.62 10.20
C PRO A 290 -6.48 19.41 9.62
N TYR A 291 -7.21 18.36 9.28
CA TYR A 291 -6.65 17.15 8.68
C TYR A 291 -6.34 17.38 7.20
N VAL A 292 -7.25 18.08 6.50
CA VAL A 292 -7.11 18.43 5.07
C VAL A 292 -7.23 19.96 4.91
N PRO A 293 -6.22 20.75 5.28
CA PRO A 293 -6.27 22.22 5.23
C PRO A 293 -6.75 22.80 3.88
N PRO A 294 -6.36 22.26 2.71
CA PRO A 294 -6.83 22.77 1.42
C PRO A 294 -8.35 22.70 1.24
N LEU A 295 -9.05 21.80 1.94
CA LEU A 295 -10.51 21.64 1.86
C LEU A 295 -11.26 22.35 3.00
N ARG A 296 -10.59 23.21 3.78
CA ARG A 296 -11.18 23.87 4.96
C ARG A 296 -12.50 24.59 4.67
N ALA A 297 -12.58 25.37 3.61
CA ALA A 297 -13.79 26.08 3.24
C ALA A 297 -14.99 25.14 2.97
N ARG A 298 -14.74 23.94 2.44
CA ARG A 298 -15.76 22.91 2.26
C ARG A 298 -16.15 22.27 3.59
N ALA A 299 -15.19 22.00 4.46
CA ALA A 299 -15.45 21.49 5.80
C ALA A 299 -16.30 22.48 6.63
N GLU A 300 -16.04 23.80 6.53
CA GLU A 300 -16.82 24.84 7.17
C GLU A 300 -18.28 24.86 6.67
N ARG A 301 -18.51 24.76 5.37
CA ARG A 301 -19.87 24.65 4.79
C ARG A 301 -20.58 23.40 5.29
N TRP A 302 -19.92 22.25 5.23
CA TRP A 302 -20.48 20.97 5.67
C TRP A 302 -20.82 20.97 7.16
N ALA A 303 -19.98 21.60 8.01
CA ALA A 303 -20.23 21.79 9.43
C ALA A 303 -21.42 22.73 9.74
N ALA A 304 -21.66 23.75 8.89
CA ALA A 304 -22.78 24.66 9.06
C ALA A 304 -24.14 24.00 8.74
N GLU A 305 -24.18 23.07 7.79
CA GLU A 305 -25.38 22.40 7.28
C GLU A 305 -25.77 21.15 8.08
N ARG A 306 -24.86 20.59 8.91
CA ARG A 306 -25.03 19.29 9.55
C ARG A 306 -24.79 19.31 11.05
N SER A 307 -25.52 18.46 11.76
CA SER A 307 -25.30 18.17 13.19
C SER A 307 -24.06 17.28 13.40
N ALA A 308 -23.59 17.20 14.64
CA ALA A 308 -22.47 16.31 14.99
C ALA A 308 -22.79 14.83 14.72
N ASP A 309 -24.03 14.39 14.98
CA ASP A 309 -24.48 13.02 14.75
C ASP A 309 -24.52 12.67 13.25
N GLU A 310 -24.97 13.62 12.41
CA GLU A 310 -24.96 13.46 10.95
C GLU A 310 -23.52 13.36 10.42
N LEU A 311 -22.60 14.19 10.91
CA LEU A 311 -21.20 14.16 10.52
C LEU A 311 -20.51 12.84 10.94
N ASP A 312 -20.83 12.30 12.11
CA ASP A 312 -20.35 11.01 12.54
C ASP A 312 -20.94 9.88 11.65
N SER A 313 -22.21 9.98 11.27
CA SER A 313 -22.84 9.09 10.30
C SER A 313 -22.17 9.16 8.93
N ASP A 314 -21.79 10.35 8.46
CA ASP A 314 -21.07 10.54 7.20
C ASP A 314 -19.71 9.81 7.21
N ILE A 315 -18.95 9.91 8.31
CA ILE A 315 -17.68 9.21 8.47
C ILE A 315 -17.89 7.69 8.42
N ARG A 316 -18.90 7.17 9.12
CA ARG A 316 -19.26 5.74 9.08
C ARG A 316 -19.67 5.30 7.67
N SER A 317 -20.41 6.12 6.95
CA SER A 317 -20.83 5.83 5.57
C SER A 317 -19.63 5.70 4.63
N VAL A 318 -18.62 6.56 4.78
CA VAL A 318 -17.36 6.43 4.02
C VAL A 318 -16.64 5.12 4.36
N THR A 319 -16.57 4.77 5.65
CA THR A 319 -15.95 3.51 6.09
C THR A 319 -16.69 2.30 5.51
N HIS A 320 -18.02 2.35 5.46
CA HIS A 320 -18.81 1.26 4.87
C HIS A 320 -18.61 1.17 3.34
N ALA A 321 -18.52 2.31 2.64
CA ALA A 321 -18.21 2.33 1.21
C ALA A 321 -16.85 1.67 0.93
N GLU A 322 -15.84 1.90 1.77
CA GLU A 322 -14.54 1.20 1.68
C GLU A 322 -14.70 -0.32 1.84
N GLN A 323 -15.50 -0.78 2.81
CA GLN A 323 -15.78 -2.20 3.00
C GLN A 323 -16.51 -2.83 1.81
N LEU A 324 -17.41 -2.09 1.14
CA LEU A 324 -18.06 -2.55 -0.10
C LEU A 324 -17.03 -2.79 -1.21
N LEU A 325 -16.04 -1.89 -1.35
CA LEU A 325 -14.94 -2.06 -2.30
C LEU A 325 -14.08 -3.29 -1.96
N ASP A 326 -13.82 -3.56 -0.67
CA ASP A 326 -13.10 -4.75 -0.21
C ASP A 326 -13.85 -6.05 -0.53
N ARG A 327 -15.18 -6.00 -0.55
CA ARG A 327 -16.06 -7.11 -0.95
C ARG A 327 -16.27 -7.21 -2.47
N ASN A 328 -15.47 -6.49 -3.27
CA ASN A 328 -15.52 -6.46 -4.72
C ASN A 328 -16.82 -5.88 -5.32
N VAL A 329 -17.54 -5.03 -4.61
CA VAL A 329 -18.65 -4.26 -5.18
C VAL A 329 -18.10 -3.32 -6.26
N ALA A 330 -18.90 -3.09 -7.32
CA ALA A 330 -18.50 -2.18 -8.39
C ALA A 330 -18.29 -0.75 -7.85
N PRO A 331 -17.21 -0.05 -8.24
CA PRO A 331 -16.91 1.32 -7.79
C PRO A 331 -18.08 2.30 -7.95
N GLN A 332 -18.75 2.26 -9.08
CA GLN A 332 -19.93 3.09 -9.37
C GLN A 332 -21.04 2.86 -8.33
N LEU A 333 -21.39 1.59 -8.07
CA LEU A 333 -22.46 1.22 -7.14
C LEU A 333 -22.11 1.60 -5.68
N ALA A 334 -20.84 1.45 -5.29
CA ALA A 334 -20.38 1.90 -3.97
C ALA A 334 -20.50 3.43 -3.83
N GLY A 335 -20.22 4.19 -4.91
CA GLY A 335 -20.42 5.64 -4.96
C GLY A 335 -21.88 6.06 -4.87
N GLU A 336 -22.78 5.41 -5.60
CA GLU A 336 -24.23 5.68 -5.55
C GLU A 336 -24.80 5.40 -4.17
N TRP A 337 -24.41 4.27 -3.54
CA TRP A 337 -24.79 3.96 -2.18
C TRP A 337 -24.32 5.05 -1.20
N LEU A 338 -23.06 5.48 -1.33
CA LEU A 338 -22.51 6.54 -0.47
C LEU A 338 -23.26 7.86 -0.63
N ALA A 339 -23.63 8.24 -1.86
CA ALA A 339 -24.42 9.45 -2.10
C ALA A 339 -25.77 9.43 -1.36
N VAL A 340 -26.47 8.29 -1.41
CA VAL A 340 -27.77 8.11 -0.73
C VAL A 340 -27.58 8.11 0.79
N ALA A 341 -26.51 7.48 1.29
CA ALA A 341 -26.19 7.46 2.72
C ALA A 341 -25.84 8.85 3.26
N LEU A 342 -25.07 9.65 2.53
CA LEU A 342 -24.74 11.02 2.89
C LEU A 342 -25.94 11.97 2.91
N ARG A 343 -27.08 11.59 2.31
CA ARG A 343 -28.36 12.30 2.39
C ARG A 343 -29.25 11.83 3.56
N GLY A 344 -28.80 10.83 4.30
CA GLY A 344 -29.58 10.22 5.38
C GLY A 344 -30.72 9.32 4.89
N GLU A 345 -30.71 8.91 3.61
CA GLU A 345 -31.77 8.13 2.97
C GLU A 345 -31.45 6.62 2.97
N ALA A 346 -30.24 6.21 3.32
CA ALA A 346 -29.83 4.82 3.45
C ALA A 346 -29.55 4.46 4.92
N PRO A 347 -29.88 3.24 5.36
CA PRO A 347 -29.44 2.77 6.66
C PRO A 347 -27.93 2.65 6.69
N VAL A 348 -27.29 3.30 7.67
CA VAL A 348 -25.87 3.09 7.98
C VAL A 348 -25.80 1.85 8.88
N PRO A 349 -25.05 0.79 8.52
CA PRO A 349 -24.97 -0.44 9.29
C PRO A 349 -24.21 -0.29 10.60
#